data_9af1ff64f8bbb43ad0ab1bba441abca7
#
_entry.id   9af1ff64f8bbb43ad0ab1bba441abca7
#
_cell.length_a   1.000
_cell.length_b   1.000
_cell.length_c   1.000
_cell.angle_alpha   90.00
_cell.angle_beta   90.00
_cell.angle_gamma   90.00
#
_symmetry.space_group_name_H-M   'P 1'
#
loop_
_entity.id
_entity.type
_entity.pdbx_description
1 polymer ?
#
loop_
_entity_poly.entity_id
_entity_poly.type
_entity_poly.pdbx_seq_one_letter_code
_entity_poly.pdbx_strand_id
1 'polypeptide(L)'
;NYERRWKVSWFLRESNAMVPAAIAPRLSLDNQPDDFNGKSILVIAEQGVGDQIMFSSILPDLVSRASKVTFVSVPKPMALFKASFPTVDFIPPLPSLRIGAFDKVIALGSLAYAFRNRLEDFPGAPYLRPRDDVIEAWKARLGPKTTRLRVGLSWQGGTDRTSGQKRSI
;
A
#
# COMPACT_ATOMS: atom_id res chain seq x y z
N ASN A 1 -8.56 17.11 4.98
CA ASN A 1 -8.84 16.34 3.77
C ASN A 1 -7.50 15.85 3.17
N TYR A 2 -7.29 14.54 3.14
CA TYR A 2 -6.04 13.92 2.69
C TYR A 2 -5.74 14.19 1.20
N GLU A 3 -6.77 14.41 0.38
CA GLU A 3 -6.64 14.75 -1.04
C GLU A 3 -5.96 16.09 -1.31
N ARG A 4 -5.95 17.01 -0.33
CA ARG A 4 -5.24 18.30 -0.46
C ARG A 4 -3.74 18.16 -0.68
N ARG A 5 -3.13 17.00 -0.35
CA ARG A 5 -1.71 16.73 -0.58
C ARG A 5 -1.32 16.90 -2.05
N TRP A 6 -2.24 16.63 -2.97
CA TRP A 6 -2.01 16.78 -4.42
C TRP A 6 -1.92 18.24 -4.88
N LYS A 7 -2.38 19.19 -4.05
CA LYS A 7 -2.29 20.63 -4.32
C LYS A 7 -0.99 21.25 -3.82
N VAL A 8 -0.18 20.49 -3.10
CA VAL A 8 1.09 20.98 -2.51
C VAL A 8 2.24 20.55 -3.40
N SER A 9 2.87 21.52 -4.07
CA SER A 9 3.89 21.30 -5.10
C SER A 9 5.11 20.49 -4.63
N TRP A 10 5.48 20.57 -3.34
CA TRP A 10 6.59 19.78 -2.80
C TRP A 10 6.27 18.28 -2.79
N PHE A 11 5.02 17.90 -2.54
CA PHE A 11 4.60 16.51 -2.54
C PHE A 11 4.77 15.87 -3.93
N LEU A 12 4.54 16.64 -4.99
CA LEU A 12 4.75 16.21 -6.37
C LEU A 12 6.23 16.16 -6.78
N ARG A 13 7.10 16.94 -6.11
CA ARG A 13 8.53 17.04 -6.48
C ARG A 13 9.45 16.14 -5.65
N GLU A 14 9.22 16.02 -4.36
CA GLU A 14 10.23 15.45 -3.44
C GLU A 14 9.87 14.07 -2.90
N SER A 15 8.59 13.73 -2.79
CA SER A 15 8.22 12.47 -2.14
C SER A 15 8.25 11.27 -3.07
N ASN A 16 8.45 11.46 -4.40
CA ASN A 16 8.02 10.38 -5.27
C ASN A 16 8.83 10.08 -6.51
N ALA A 17 9.91 9.36 -6.29
CA ALA A 17 10.40 8.43 -7.30
C ALA A 17 9.33 7.40 -7.75
N MET A 18 8.21 7.27 -7.02
CA MET A 18 7.15 6.30 -7.30
C MET A 18 5.96 6.87 -8.09
N VAL A 19 5.76 8.20 -8.07
CA VAL A 19 4.76 8.86 -8.92
C VAL A 19 5.49 9.79 -9.89
N PRO A 20 5.92 9.31 -11.06
CA PRO A 20 6.49 10.17 -12.07
C PRO A 20 5.58 11.36 -12.37
N ALA A 21 6.14 12.52 -12.65
CA ALA A 21 5.39 13.73 -13.00
C ALA A 21 4.37 13.51 -14.13
N ALA A 22 4.65 12.54 -15.02
CA ALA A 22 3.75 12.12 -16.09
C ALA A 22 2.46 11.41 -15.59
N ILE A 23 2.48 10.85 -14.37
CA ILE A 23 1.33 10.13 -13.80
C ILE A 23 0.40 11.09 -13.05
N ALA A 24 0.94 12.11 -12.39
CA ALA A 24 0.16 13.03 -11.56
C ALA A 24 -1.09 13.61 -12.26
N PRO A 25 -1.04 14.04 -13.54
CA PRO A 25 -2.22 14.56 -14.26
C PRO A 25 -3.28 13.48 -14.55
N ARG A 26 -2.94 12.20 -14.45
CA ARG A 26 -3.83 11.07 -14.72
C ARG A 26 -4.44 10.46 -13.46
N LEU A 27 -4.06 10.94 -12.28
CA LEU A 27 -4.63 10.46 -11.04
C LEU A 27 -6.11 10.82 -10.97
N SER A 28 -6.92 9.80 -10.77
CA SER A 28 -8.34 9.97 -10.52
C SER A 28 -8.53 10.37 -9.06
N LEU A 29 -9.12 11.54 -8.84
CA LEU A 29 -9.39 12.10 -7.51
C LEU A 29 -10.91 12.09 -7.26
N ASP A 30 -11.29 12.22 -6.00
CA ASP A 30 -12.69 12.34 -5.56
C ASP A 30 -13.61 11.19 -6.04
N ASN A 31 -13.03 9.98 -6.19
CA ASN A 31 -13.79 8.80 -6.64
C ASN A 31 -14.79 8.33 -5.59
N GLN A 32 -15.92 7.84 -6.06
CA GLN A 32 -16.89 7.07 -5.27
C GLN A 32 -16.67 5.56 -5.50
N PRO A 33 -17.16 4.69 -4.61
CA PRO A 33 -16.98 3.24 -4.75
C PRO A 33 -17.43 2.70 -6.11
N ASP A 34 -18.54 3.18 -6.66
CA ASP A 34 -19.10 2.72 -7.94
C ASP A 34 -18.28 3.12 -9.16
N ASP A 35 -17.40 4.10 -9.03
CA ASP A 35 -16.47 4.51 -10.08
C ASP A 35 -15.45 3.43 -10.45
N PHE A 36 -15.31 2.40 -9.63
CA PHE A 36 -14.40 1.28 -9.83
C PHE A 36 -15.07 0.04 -10.43
N ASN A 37 -16.41 0.01 -10.50
CA ASN A 37 -17.16 -1.16 -10.93
C ASN A 37 -16.75 -1.62 -12.34
N GLY A 38 -16.28 -2.87 -12.45
CA GLY A 38 -15.90 -3.52 -13.70
C GLY A 38 -14.67 -2.95 -14.40
N LYS A 39 -13.93 -2.03 -13.78
CA LYS A 39 -12.78 -1.34 -14.39
C LYS A 39 -11.44 -1.98 -14.04
N SER A 40 -10.47 -1.79 -14.93
CA SER A 40 -9.05 -2.08 -14.68
C SER A 40 -8.40 -0.89 -13.99
N ILE A 41 -7.87 -1.12 -12.80
CA ILE A 41 -7.35 -0.07 -11.91
C ILE A 41 -5.85 -0.22 -11.70
N LEU A 42 -5.11 0.87 -11.95
CA LEU A 42 -3.72 0.99 -11.55
C LEU A 42 -3.64 1.76 -10.22
N VAL A 43 -3.17 1.09 -9.18
CA VAL A 43 -2.91 1.70 -7.87
C VAL A 43 -1.44 2.04 -7.76
N ILE A 44 -1.12 3.29 -7.41
CA ILE A 44 0.25 3.76 -7.22
C ILE A 44 0.52 3.98 -5.74
N ALA A 45 1.57 3.35 -5.23
CA ALA A 45 2.09 3.69 -3.92
C ALA A 45 2.82 5.04 -3.99
N GLU A 46 2.36 6.00 -3.22
CA GLU A 46 2.89 7.36 -3.23
C GLU A 46 3.71 7.73 -2.00
N GLN A 47 3.80 6.83 -1.04
CA GLN A 47 4.44 7.09 0.26
C GLN A 47 5.29 5.90 0.72
N GLY A 48 5.79 6.01 1.94
CA GLY A 48 6.65 5.02 2.55
C GLY A 48 6.01 3.64 2.75
N VAL A 49 6.82 2.66 3.16
CA VAL A 49 6.35 1.27 3.37
C VAL A 49 5.24 1.20 4.42
N GLY A 50 5.32 2.01 5.49
CA GLY A 50 4.28 2.06 6.53
C GLY A 50 2.93 2.49 5.99
N ASP A 51 2.92 3.53 5.13
CA ASP A 51 1.69 4.03 4.50
C ASP A 51 1.13 2.99 3.52
N GLN A 52 1.99 2.30 2.76
CA GLN A 52 1.57 1.21 1.88
C GLN A 52 0.90 0.08 2.68
N ILE A 53 1.47 -0.29 3.83
CA ILE A 53 0.87 -1.28 4.72
C ILE A 53 -0.49 -0.78 5.20
N MET A 54 -0.58 0.41 5.78
CA MET A 54 -1.81 0.95 6.34
C MET A 54 -2.93 1.03 5.31
N PHE A 55 -2.68 1.66 4.17
CA PHE A 55 -3.70 1.85 3.14
C PHE A 55 -4.03 0.58 2.36
N SER A 56 -3.15 -0.44 2.33
CA SER A 56 -3.48 -1.71 1.67
C SER A 56 -4.65 -2.46 2.33
N SER A 57 -5.05 -2.08 3.54
CA SER A 57 -6.29 -2.55 4.18
C SER A 57 -7.56 -2.27 3.37
N ILE A 58 -7.48 -1.38 2.38
CA ILE A 58 -8.61 -0.99 1.51
C ILE A 58 -8.65 -1.85 0.22
N LEU A 59 -7.57 -2.56 -0.11
CA LEU A 59 -7.52 -3.35 -1.34
C LEU A 59 -8.65 -4.39 -1.49
N PRO A 60 -9.11 -5.08 -0.44
CA PRO A 60 -10.26 -5.98 -0.56
C PRO A 60 -11.52 -5.29 -1.08
N ASP A 61 -11.81 -4.07 -0.64
CA ASP A 61 -12.97 -3.30 -1.08
C ASP A 61 -12.85 -2.91 -2.57
N LEU A 62 -11.65 -2.52 -3.00
CA LEU A 62 -11.38 -2.22 -4.41
C LEU A 62 -11.50 -3.46 -5.28
N VAL A 63 -10.92 -4.60 -4.86
CA VAL A 63 -10.95 -5.87 -5.59
C VAL A 63 -12.37 -6.40 -5.76
N SER A 64 -13.24 -6.18 -4.77
CA SER A 64 -14.64 -6.61 -4.87
C SER A 64 -15.45 -5.89 -5.97
N ARG A 65 -14.93 -4.79 -6.50
CA ARG A 65 -15.60 -3.93 -7.50
C ARG A 65 -14.89 -3.92 -8.84
N ALA A 66 -13.58 -3.83 -8.83
CA ALA A 66 -12.76 -3.74 -10.03
C ALA A 66 -12.68 -5.08 -10.78
N SER A 67 -12.61 -5.03 -12.09
CA SER A 67 -12.35 -6.23 -12.91
C SER A 67 -10.90 -6.69 -12.79
N LYS A 68 -9.98 -5.75 -12.56
CA LYS A 68 -8.55 -6.00 -12.40
C LYS A 68 -7.91 -4.91 -11.55
N VAL A 69 -7.03 -5.30 -10.63
CA VAL A 69 -6.22 -4.36 -9.84
C VAL A 69 -4.75 -4.69 -10.04
N THR A 70 -4.00 -3.69 -10.47
CA THR A 70 -2.53 -3.73 -10.53
C THR A 70 -1.98 -2.70 -9.55
N PHE A 71 -1.08 -3.10 -8.66
CA PHE A 71 -0.52 -2.23 -7.64
C PHE A 71 0.99 -2.06 -7.83
N VAL A 72 1.43 -0.82 -8.07
CA VAL A 72 2.84 -0.45 -8.13
C VAL A 72 3.36 -0.23 -6.71
N SER A 73 4.18 -1.16 -6.22
CA SER A 73 4.72 -1.16 -4.85
C SER A 73 6.24 -1.25 -4.86
N VAL A 74 6.88 -0.70 -3.83
CA VAL A 74 8.32 -0.95 -3.61
C VAL A 74 8.58 -2.43 -3.32
N PRO A 75 9.78 -2.95 -3.65
CA PRO A 75 10.07 -4.39 -3.51
C PRO A 75 9.93 -4.93 -2.08
N LYS A 76 10.24 -4.12 -1.06
CA LYS A 76 10.35 -4.55 0.35
C LYS A 76 9.08 -5.24 0.89
N PRO A 77 7.84 -4.70 0.77
CA PRO A 77 6.61 -5.34 1.25
C PRO A 77 5.99 -6.30 0.23
N MET A 78 6.51 -6.40 -1.00
CA MET A 78 5.84 -7.05 -2.12
C MET A 78 5.53 -8.53 -1.86
N ALA A 79 6.44 -9.27 -1.23
CA ALA A 79 6.21 -10.68 -0.92
C ALA A 79 5.04 -10.87 0.07
N LEU A 80 4.93 -10.00 1.07
CA LEU A 80 3.83 -9.99 2.01
C LEU A 80 2.51 -9.63 1.33
N PHE A 81 2.52 -8.62 0.47
CA PHE A 81 1.33 -8.18 -0.25
C PHE A 81 0.81 -9.25 -1.21
N LYS A 82 1.70 -9.91 -1.97
CA LYS A 82 1.31 -11.03 -2.85
C LYS A 82 0.67 -12.19 -2.09
N ALA A 83 1.16 -12.50 -0.90
CA ALA A 83 0.57 -13.53 -0.05
C ALA A 83 -0.79 -13.09 0.54
N SER A 84 -0.94 -11.79 0.84
CA SER A 84 -2.15 -11.24 1.45
C SER A 84 -3.29 -10.99 0.46
N PHE A 85 -2.95 -10.63 -0.79
CA PHE A 85 -3.90 -10.21 -1.81
C PHE A 85 -3.62 -10.94 -3.13
N PRO A 86 -3.91 -12.24 -3.24
CA PRO A 86 -3.51 -13.08 -4.38
C PRO A 86 -4.18 -12.67 -5.71
N THR A 87 -5.26 -11.92 -5.67
CA THR A 87 -6.00 -11.41 -6.85
C THR A 87 -5.48 -10.06 -7.35
N VAL A 88 -4.50 -9.45 -6.67
CA VAL A 88 -3.88 -8.19 -7.06
C VAL A 88 -2.54 -8.45 -7.74
N ASP A 89 -2.34 -7.84 -8.91
CA ASP A 89 -1.06 -7.88 -9.63
C ASP A 89 -0.09 -6.86 -9.01
N PHE A 90 0.89 -7.34 -8.22
CA PHE A 90 1.94 -6.48 -7.66
C PHE A 90 3.14 -6.39 -8.58
N ILE A 91 3.49 -5.17 -9.00
CA ILE A 91 4.63 -4.87 -9.87
C ILE A 91 5.54 -3.82 -9.22
N PRO A 92 6.86 -3.85 -9.49
CA PRO A 92 7.76 -2.79 -9.09
C PRO A 92 7.51 -1.52 -9.93
N PRO A 93 8.00 -0.35 -9.51
CA PRO A 93 8.01 0.84 -10.34
C PRO A 93 8.79 0.57 -11.63
N LEU A 94 8.15 0.79 -12.77
CA LEU A 94 8.74 0.58 -14.10
C LEU A 94 8.68 1.88 -14.90
N PRO A 95 9.82 2.35 -15.48
CA PRO A 95 9.82 3.53 -16.34
C PRO A 95 8.94 3.40 -17.58
N SER A 96 8.74 2.16 -18.05
CA SER A 96 7.97 1.83 -19.26
C SER A 96 6.51 1.44 -18.97
N LEU A 97 5.98 1.73 -17.79
CA LEU A 97 4.61 1.37 -17.43
C LEU A 97 3.61 2.08 -18.36
N ARG A 98 2.85 1.31 -19.12
CA ARG A 98 1.80 1.82 -20.03
C ARG A 98 0.55 2.18 -19.24
N ILE A 99 0.52 3.39 -18.69
CA ILE A 99 -0.59 3.89 -17.85
C ILE A 99 -1.91 3.91 -18.63
N GLY A 100 -1.86 4.18 -19.94
CA GLY A 100 -3.04 4.21 -20.81
C GLY A 100 -3.73 2.85 -21.03
N ALA A 101 -3.16 1.77 -20.52
CA ALA A 101 -3.78 0.44 -20.55
C ALA A 101 -4.79 0.22 -19.41
N PHE A 102 -4.93 1.18 -18.50
CA PHE A 102 -5.85 1.11 -17.36
C PHE A 102 -6.98 2.13 -17.52
N ASP A 103 -8.18 1.75 -17.11
CA ASP A 103 -9.33 2.63 -17.11
C ASP A 103 -9.19 3.78 -16.09
N LYS A 104 -8.58 3.47 -14.95
CA LYS A 104 -8.28 4.47 -13.91
C LYS A 104 -6.90 4.27 -13.31
N VAL A 105 -6.29 5.39 -12.92
CA VAL A 105 -5.06 5.44 -12.12
C VAL A 105 -5.37 6.15 -10.83
N ILE A 106 -5.06 5.54 -9.70
CA ILE A 106 -5.34 6.10 -8.39
C ILE A 106 -4.14 5.96 -7.46
N ALA A 107 -3.91 6.96 -6.65
CA ALA A 107 -2.96 6.87 -5.55
C ALA A 107 -3.56 6.03 -4.41
N LEU A 108 -2.73 5.18 -3.78
CA LEU A 108 -3.19 4.25 -2.75
C LEU A 108 -3.95 4.94 -1.62
N GLY A 109 -3.42 6.06 -1.11
CA GLY A 109 -4.09 6.82 -0.04
C GLY A 109 -5.39 7.50 -0.47
N SER A 110 -5.60 7.75 -1.78
CA SER A 110 -6.86 8.32 -2.29
C SER A 110 -8.01 7.32 -2.25
N LEU A 111 -7.74 6.02 -2.16
CA LEU A 111 -8.77 5.01 -1.93
C LEU A 111 -9.53 5.25 -0.61
N ALA A 112 -8.89 5.84 0.39
CA ALA A 112 -9.54 6.14 1.65
C ALA A 112 -10.71 7.12 1.49
N TYR A 113 -10.64 8.04 0.53
CA TYR A 113 -11.75 8.94 0.23
C TYR A 113 -12.99 8.19 -0.25
N ALA A 114 -12.82 7.15 -1.06
CA ALA A 114 -13.92 6.36 -1.56
C ALA A 114 -14.49 5.37 -0.52
N PHE A 115 -13.63 4.75 0.30
CA PHE A 115 -14.00 3.56 1.07
C PHE A 115 -13.94 3.72 2.60
N ARG A 116 -13.50 4.86 3.15
CA ARG A 116 -13.28 5.05 4.60
C ARG A 116 -13.84 6.40 5.06
N ASN A 117 -15.15 6.55 4.93
CA ASN A 117 -15.82 7.81 5.26
C ASN A 117 -16.39 7.84 6.69
N ARG A 118 -16.57 6.66 7.30
CA ARG A 118 -17.09 6.49 8.66
C ARG A 118 -16.23 5.51 9.43
N LEU A 119 -16.34 5.49 10.73
CA LEU A 119 -15.60 4.55 11.59
C LEU A 119 -15.98 3.09 11.28
N GLU A 120 -17.23 2.84 10.99
CA GLU A 120 -17.79 1.52 10.67
C GLU A 120 -17.24 0.94 9.36
N ASP A 121 -16.69 1.79 8.48
CA ASP A 121 -16.06 1.36 7.23
C ASP A 121 -14.70 0.67 7.46
N PHE A 122 -14.19 0.71 8.69
CA PHE A 122 -12.94 0.04 9.05
C PHE A 122 -13.25 -1.34 9.64
N PRO A 123 -12.87 -2.45 8.96
CA PRO A 123 -13.28 -3.80 9.38
C PRO A 123 -12.66 -4.26 10.71
N GLY A 124 -11.63 -3.57 11.22
CA GLY A 124 -10.97 -3.89 12.50
C GLY A 124 -10.32 -5.28 12.55
N ALA A 125 -10.20 -5.96 11.41
CA ALA A 125 -9.67 -7.31 11.30
C ALA A 125 -8.27 -7.32 10.66
N PRO A 126 -7.41 -8.31 10.99
CA PRO A 126 -6.16 -8.52 10.30
C PRO A 126 -6.38 -8.77 8.80
N TYR A 127 -5.68 -8.04 7.94
CA TYR A 127 -5.77 -8.16 6.48
C TYR A 127 -4.47 -8.63 5.83
N LEU A 128 -3.36 -8.60 6.56
CA LEU A 128 -2.09 -9.11 6.08
C LEU A 128 -1.91 -10.58 6.51
N ARG A 129 -1.46 -11.40 5.57
CA ARG A 129 -1.17 -12.81 5.78
C ARG A 129 0.28 -13.08 5.40
N PRO A 130 1.15 -13.45 6.34
CA PRO A 130 2.48 -13.91 6.00
C PRO A 130 2.41 -15.25 5.27
N ARG A 131 3.43 -15.56 4.48
CA ARG A 131 3.57 -16.86 3.81
C ARG A 131 3.78 -17.97 4.84
N ASP A 132 3.24 -19.15 4.57
CA ASP A 132 3.31 -20.28 5.49
C ASP A 132 4.75 -20.71 5.79
N ASP A 133 5.64 -20.69 4.79
CA ASP A 133 7.07 -21.01 4.98
C ASP A 133 7.75 -20.02 5.93
N VAL A 134 7.38 -18.74 5.91
CA VAL A 134 7.88 -17.74 6.84
C VAL A 134 7.33 -17.96 8.24
N ILE A 135 6.06 -18.35 8.36
CA ILE A 135 5.45 -18.70 9.65
C ILE A 135 6.20 -19.88 10.29
N GLU A 136 6.43 -20.94 9.53
CA GLU A 136 7.12 -22.13 10.03
C GLU A 136 8.58 -21.83 10.40
N ALA A 137 9.30 -21.05 9.60
CA ALA A 137 10.65 -20.61 9.93
C ALA A 137 10.70 -19.83 11.25
N TRP A 138 9.73 -18.95 11.50
CA TRP A 138 9.66 -18.21 12.75
C TRP A 138 9.23 -19.08 13.93
N LYS A 139 8.31 -20.03 13.75
CA LYS A 139 7.96 -21.02 14.79
C LYS A 139 9.18 -21.83 15.20
N ALA A 140 9.94 -22.34 14.24
CA ALA A 140 11.17 -23.08 14.51
C ALA A 140 12.20 -22.23 15.30
N ARG A 141 12.39 -20.96 14.88
CA ARG A 141 13.32 -20.03 15.52
C ARG A 141 12.91 -19.64 16.94
N LEU A 142 11.63 -19.41 17.17
CA LEU A 142 11.10 -19.01 18.47
C LEU A 142 10.91 -20.18 19.42
N GLY A 143 10.88 -21.41 18.90
CA GLY A 143 10.58 -22.61 19.68
C GLY A 143 9.13 -22.67 20.20
N PRO A 144 8.80 -23.67 21.01
CA PRO A 144 7.46 -23.86 21.53
C PRO A 144 7.00 -22.67 22.37
N LYS A 145 5.69 -22.41 22.39
CA LYS A 145 5.08 -21.38 23.22
C LYS A 145 5.27 -21.78 24.70
N THR A 146 5.84 -20.88 25.50
CA THR A 146 6.01 -21.03 26.93
C THR A 146 5.09 -20.06 27.67
N THR A 147 5.04 -20.15 29.00
CA THR A 147 4.34 -19.19 29.87
C THR A 147 5.05 -17.84 29.95
N ARG A 148 6.30 -17.74 29.48
CA ARG A 148 7.07 -16.50 29.49
C ARG A 148 6.61 -15.56 28.36
N LEU A 149 6.50 -14.28 28.69
CA LEU A 149 6.21 -13.22 27.72
C LEU A 149 7.38 -13.11 26.72
N ARG A 150 7.05 -13.07 25.43
CA ARG A 150 8.02 -12.74 24.38
C ARG A 150 7.87 -11.28 24.00
N VAL A 151 8.94 -10.52 24.10
CA VAL A 151 8.96 -9.09 23.79
C VAL A 151 9.85 -8.86 22.57
N GLY A 152 9.29 -8.25 21.53
CA GLY A 152 10.05 -7.76 20.37
C GLY A 152 10.40 -6.29 20.55
N LEU A 153 11.66 -5.94 20.33
CA LEU A 153 12.13 -4.56 20.35
C LEU A 153 12.58 -4.15 18.94
N SER A 154 12.16 -2.96 18.51
CA SER A 154 12.62 -2.32 17.28
C SER A 154 12.98 -0.87 17.57
N TRP A 155 14.20 -0.50 17.24
CA TRP A 155 14.75 0.84 17.56
C TRP A 155 15.25 1.58 16.32
N GLN A 156 15.11 1.01 15.13
CA GLN A 156 15.56 1.63 13.89
C GLN A 156 14.42 1.74 12.88
N GLY A 157 14.29 2.92 12.29
CA GLY A 157 13.29 3.20 11.26
C GLY A 157 13.85 4.10 10.16
N GLY A 158 13.07 4.24 9.07
CA GLY A 158 13.44 5.05 7.91
C GLY A 158 14.06 4.25 6.77
N THR A 159 14.07 4.86 5.59
CA THR A 159 14.55 4.26 4.33
C THR A 159 15.91 4.79 3.88
N ASP A 160 16.33 5.93 4.40
CA ASP A 160 17.62 6.57 4.12
C ASP A 160 18.39 6.85 5.42
N ARG A 161 19.68 7.16 5.27
CA ARG A 161 20.57 7.46 6.42
C ARG A 161 20.10 8.68 7.23
N THR A 162 19.48 9.66 6.59
CA THR A 162 19.08 10.91 7.24
C THR A 162 17.73 10.79 7.93
N SER A 163 16.73 10.21 7.30
CA SER A 163 15.42 9.97 7.92
C SER A 163 15.45 8.83 8.92
N GLY A 164 16.30 7.82 8.72
CA GLY A 164 16.52 6.72 9.65
C GLY A 164 17.14 7.17 10.97
N GLN A 165 18.13 8.05 10.93
CA GLN A 165 18.78 8.60 12.12
C GLN A 165 17.82 9.42 13.00
N LYS A 166 16.89 10.14 12.39
CA LYS A 166 15.90 10.95 13.14
C LYS A 166 14.81 10.13 13.84
N ARG A 167 14.67 8.86 13.48
CA ARG A 167 13.62 7.95 14.01
C ARG A 167 14.20 6.74 14.76
N SER A 168 15.50 6.70 14.94
CA SER A 168 16.20 5.66 15.68
C SER A 168 16.57 6.19 17.05
N ILE A 169 16.41 5.36 18.06
CA ILE A 169 16.80 5.63 19.46
C ILE A 169 18.24 5.19 19.66
#